data_4757cfa6241bc63c87a99c69d10c5cb3
#
_entry.id   4757cfa6241bc63c87a99c69d10c5cb3
#
_cell.length_a   1.000
_cell.length_b   1.000
_cell.length_c   1.000
_cell.angle_alpha   90.00
_cell.angle_beta   90.00
_cell.angle_gamma   90.00
#
_symmetry.space_group_name_H-M   'P 1'
#
loop_
_entity.id
_entity.type
_entity.pdbx_description
1 polymer ?
#
loop_
_entity_poly.entity_id
_entity_poly.type
_entity_poly.pdbx_seq_one_letter_code
_entity_poly.pdbx_strand_id
1 'polypeptide(L)'
;VASENERLSRRAFMGDSLLASGAGAVAGLGLEGLAAHARAAQPPAYPAANTPAKALPSGTIGKLKISRLICGGNLFAGSAHSRNLIYVSALMQHYFTPERIMDTLELCEASGINAVVMRCDQHIIGVLNRYRKERGGKIQWIAQTYPTASELTNVKLAIDNGAAAVFPQGGVGDQLVSAGRLDALGKVIAFVRQNGLAAGIGSHSLDTPKAVEQHGLAPDFYFKTFNGVGYNSQEPREIADFMKTVERPWIAFKVLGAGVVKPRDGFSLALGMGADFLTVGMFDFQVKEDVKIVAALLAGDLQRQRPWRS
;
A
#
# COMPACT_ATOMS: atom_id res chain seq x y z
N VAL A 1 -47.70 1.15 -29.06
CA VAL A 1 -46.55 0.76 -29.88
C VAL A 1 -45.40 0.53 -28.89
N ALA A 2 -45.18 -0.73 -28.54
CA ALA A 2 -44.13 -1.13 -27.63
C ALA A 2 -42.85 -1.40 -28.43
N SER A 3 -41.70 -0.85 -28.02
CA SER A 3 -40.41 -1.21 -28.55
C SER A 3 -39.78 -2.31 -27.67
N GLU A 4 -39.62 -3.48 -28.23
CA GLU A 4 -38.89 -4.60 -27.66
C GLU A 4 -37.39 -4.24 -27.58
N ASN A 5 -36.86 -4.19 -26.38
CA ASN A 5 -35.43 -4.18 -26.14
C ASN A 5 -34.90 -5.62 -26.23
N GLU A 6 -34.30 -5.99 -27.34
CA GLU A 6 -33.54 -7.23 -27.50
C GLU A 6 -32.32 -7.21 -26.53
N ARG A 7 -32.40 -8.04 -25.50
CA ARG A 7 -31.24 -8.35 -24.66
C ARG A 7 -30.34 -9.29 -25.45
N LEU A 8 -29.26 -8.77 -26.02
CA LEU A 8 -28.19 -9.58 -26.59
C LEU A 8 -27.61 -10.48 -25.53
N SER A 9 -27.80 -11.79 -25.64
CA SER A 9 -27.21 -12.75 -24.73
C SER A 9 -25.70 -12.92 -25.02
N ARG A 10 -24.89 -13.13 -23.99
CA ARG A 10 -23.43 -13.40 -24.11
C ARG A 10 -23.14 -14.56 -25.09
N ARG A 11 -24.09 -15.47 -25.28
CA ARG A 11 -24.00 -16.62 -26.18
C ARG A 11 -24.18 -16.21 -27.66
N ALA A 12 -25.02 -15.22 -27.96
CA ALA A 12 -25.22 -14.71 -29.34
C ALA A 12 -23.97 -13.92 -29.78
N PHE A 13 -23.38 -13.11 -28.89
CA PHE A 13 -22.15 -12.38 -29.18
C PHE A 13 -20.96 -13.28 -29.52
N MET A 14 -20.83 -14.43 -28.85
CA MET A 14 -19.77 -15.41 -29.15
C MET A 14 -20.01 -16.20 -30.43
N GLY A 15 -21.29 -16.37 -30.84
CA GLY A 15 -21.64 -17.06 -32.07
C GLY A 15 -21.32 -16.25 -33.32
N ASP A 16 -21.66 -14.97 -33.32
CA ASP A 16 -21.49 -14.09 -34.48
C ASP A 16 -20.02 -13.71 -34.74
N SER A 17 -19.17 -13.73 -33.71
CA SER A 17 -17.71 -13.48 -33.87
C SER A 17 -16.97 -14.62 -34.57
N LEU A 18 -17.54 -15.84 -34.59
CA LEU A 18 -16.91 -17.02 -35.23
C LEU A 18 -17.27 -17.15 -36.71
N LEU A 19 -18.33 -16.46 -37.19
CA LEU A 19 -18.77 -16.53 -38.59
C LEU A 19 -18.16 -15.48 -39.52
N ALA A 20 -17.46 -14.49 -38.97
CA ALA A 20 -16.85 -13.40 -39.74
C ALA A 20 -15.36 -13.64 -40.13
N SER A 21 -14.72 -14.73 -39.69
CA SER A 21 -13.36 -15.09 -40.10
C SER A 21 -13.41 -16.28 -41.06
N GLY A 22 -13.29 -15.94 -42.34
CA GLY A 22 -13.27 -16.69 -43.56
C GLY A 22 -12.88 -18.19 -43.52
N ALA A 23 -13.62 -18.94 -44.28
CA ALA A 23 -13.31 -20.28 -44.67
C ALA A 23 -11.93 -20.38 -45.34
N GLY A 24 -10.96 -20.94 -44.62
CA GLY A 24 -9.64 -21.26 -45.13
C GLY A 24 -9.07 -22.42 -44.33
N ALA A 25 -9.12 -23.60 -44.90
CA ALA A 25 -8.32 -24.80 -44.65
C ALA A 25 -7.90 -25.10 -43.17
N VAL A 26 -8.68 -25.89 -42.47
CA VAL A 26 -8.19 -26.66 -41.33
C VAL A 26 -8.37 -28.15 -41.66
N ALA A 27 -7.41 -28.70 -42.38
CA ALA A 27 -7.19 -30.15 -42.40
C ALA A 27 -6.00 -30.44 -41.44
N GLY A 28 -6.26 -31.24 -40.38
CA GLY A 28 -5.23 -32.03 -39.74
C GLY A 28 -4.40 -31.36 -38.65
N LEU A 29 -5.03 -30.97 -37.52
CA LEU A 29 -4.31 -30.91 -36.25
C LEU A 29 -5.08 -31.76 -35.24
N GLY A 30 -4.49 -32.89 -34.84
CA GLY A 30 -5.05 -33.79 -33.87
C GLY A 30 -5.29 -33.15 -32.50
N LEU A 31 -6.21 -33.69 -31.74
CA LEU A 31 -6.56 -33.29 -30.38
C LEU A 31 -5.38 -33.13 -29.41
N GLU A 32 -4.21 -33.60 -29.74
CA GLU A 32 -2.96 -33.44 -28.96
C GLU A 32 -2.38 -32.01 -29.04
N GLY A 33 -2.68 -31.25 -30.10
CA GLY A 33 -2.21 -29.87 -30.25
C GLY A 33 -2.96 -28.86 -29.37
N LEU A 34 -4.19 -29.16 -28.94
CA LEU A 34 -4.98 -28.27 -28.07
C LEU A 34 -4.63 -28.42 -26.59
N ALA A 35 -4.08 -29.54 -26.18
CA ALA A 35 -3.61 -29.74 -24.80
C ALA A 35 -2.29 -29.02 -24.49
N ALA A 36 -1.50 -28.68 -25.50
CA ALA A 36 -0.21 -28.00 -25.34
C ALA A 36 -0.36 -26.49 -25.04
N HIS A 37 -1.50 -25.88 -25.37
CA HIS A 37 -1.75 -24.44 -25.14
C HIS A 37 -2.40 -24.11 -23.79
N ALA A 38 -2.83 -25.12 -23.04
CA ALA A 38 -3.42 -24.95 -21.70
C ALA A 38 -2.40 -25.09 -20.56
N ARG A 39 -1.12 -25.15 -20.87
CA ARG A 39 -0.09 -25.02 -19.84
C ARG A 39 -0.07 -23.56 -19.44
N ALA A 40 -0.76 -23.23 -18.34
CA ALA A 40 -0.63 -21.93 -17.70
C ALA A 40 0.86 -21.61 -17.64
N ALA A 41 1.27 -20.53 -18.32
CA ALA A 41 2.66 -20.08 -18.26
C ALA A 41 3.00 -19.94 -16.78
N GLN A 42 3.91 -20.78 -16.28
CA GLN A 42 4.43 -20.57 -14.94
C GLN A 42 4.95 -19.12 -14.92
N PRO A 43 4.57 -18.33 -13.92
CA PRO A 43 5.12 -16.99 -13.81
C PRO A 43 6.66 -17.13 -13.85
N PRO A 44 7.36 -16.22 -14.55
CA PRO A 44 8.81 -16.30 -14.63
C PRO A 44 9.37 -16.41 -13.22
N ALA A 45 10.16 -17.47 -12.97
CA ALA A 45 10.90 -17.59 -11.74
C ALA A 45 11.82 -16.37 -11.67
N TYR A 46 11.56 -15.49 -10.71
CA TYR A 46 12.47 -14.38 -10.47
C TYR A 46 13.82 -14.98 -10.07
N PRO A 47 14.93 -14.61 -10.76
CA PRO A 47 16.23 -15.11 -10.35
C PRO A 47 16.44 -14.74 -8.90
N ALA A 48 16.84 -15.72 -8.09
CA ALA A 48 17.24 -15.50 -6.71
C ALA A 48 18.17 -14.30 -6.66
N ALA A 49 17.88 -13.37 -5.74
CA ALA A 49 18.62 -12.12 -5.64
C ALA A 49 20.03 -12.38 -5.10
N ASN A 50 20.97 -12.78 -5.97
CA ASN A 50 22.36 -13.07 -5.61
C ASN A 50 23.27 -11.83 -5.57
N THR A 51 22.71 -10.63 -5.69
CA THR A 51 23.48 -9.40 -5.47
C THR A 51 22.80 -8.64 -4.33
N PRO A 52 23.49 -8.40 -3.20
CA PRO A 52 22.90 -7.54 -2.16
C PRO A 52 22.66 -6.16 -2.79
N ALA A 53 21.39 -5.82 -2.95
CA ALA A 53 21.01 -4.49 -3.38
C ALA A 53 21.61 -3.51 -2.37
N LYS A 54 22.25 -2.43 -2.86
CA LYS A 54 22.71 -1.34 -2.00
C LYS A 54 21.49 -0.94 -1.16
N ALA A 55 21.61 -1.06 0.17
CA ALA A 55 20.49 -0.81 1.07
C ALA A 55 19.88 0.56 0.77
N LEU A 56 18.55 0.62 0.63
CA LEU A 56 17.85 1.89 0.48
C LEU A 56 18.19 2.80 1.65
N PRO A 57 18.37 4.11 1.44
CA PRO A 57 18.47 5.06 2.53
C PRO A 57 17.32 4.87 3.52
N SER A 58 17.60 4.98 4.79
CA SER A 58 16.63 4.78 5.88
C SER A 58 16.50 6.02 6.73
N GLY A 59 15.43 6.10 7.50
CA GLY A 59 15.21 7.04 8.57
C GLY A 59 14.72 6.31 9.81
N THR A 60 14.33 7.05 10.84
CA THR A 60 13.87 6.49 12.11
C THR A 60 12.43 6.92 12.43
N ILE A 61 11.66 6.01 13.02
CA ILE A 61 10.36 6.28 13.64
C ILE A 61 10.42 5.69 15.05
N GLY A 62 10.53 6.54 16.06
CA GLY A 62 10.86 6.07 17.40
C GLY A 62 12.21 5.33 17.40
N LYS A 63 12.19 4.05 17.79
CA LYS A 63 13.38 3.17 17.79
C LYS A 63 13.55 2.38 16.48
N LEU A 64 12.60 2.46 15.56
CA LEU A 64 12.58 1.67 14.34
C LEU A 64 13.41 2.33 13.24
N LYS A 65 14.32 1.58 12.64
CA LYS A 65 15.02 1.99 11.41
C LYS A 65 14.22 1.49 10.20
N ILE A 66 13.68 2.42 9.42
CA ILE A 66 12.76 2.16 8.32
C ILE A 66 13.37 2.64 7.00
N SER A 67 13.30 1.82 5.95
CA SER A 67 13.67 2.25 4.58
C SER A 67 12.77 3.39 4.08
N ARG A 68 13.32 4.34 3.32
CA ARG A 68 12.55 5.49 2.80
C ARG A 68 11.37 5.10 1.91
N LEU A 69 11.42 3.91 1.31
CA LEU A 69 10.30 3.27 0.62
C LEU A 69 9.76 2.13 1.47
N ILE A 70 8.46 2.12 1.68
CA ILE A 70 7.70 1.14 2.46
C ILE A 70 6.72 0.43 1.53
N CYS A 71 6.63 -0.88 1.61
CA CYS A 71 5.64 -1.64 0.84
C CYS A 71 4.23 -1.39 1.40
N GLY A 72 3.27 -1.08 0.53
CA GLY A 72 1.86 -0.88 0.88
C GLY A 72 1.05 -2.14 0.63
N GLY A 73 0.33 -2.62 1.63
CA GLY A 73 -0.41 -3.87 1.60
C GLY A 73 -1.86 -3.80 1.11
N ASN A 74 -2.33 -2.65 0.60
CA ASN A 74 -3.71 -2.56 0.12
C ASN A 74 -4.01 -3.52 -1.03
N LEU A 75 -3.04 -3.76 -1.92
CA LEU A 75 -3.17 -4.73 -3.01
C LEU A 75 -3.34 -6.16 -2.48
N PHE A 76 -2.60 -6.52 -1.43
CA PHE A 76 -2.65 -7.83 -0.78
C PHE A 76 -4.01 -8.15 -0.16
N ALA A 77 -4.72 -7.11 0.30
CA ALA A 77 -6.06 -7.23 0.87
C ALA A 77 -7.19 -7.03 -0.15
N GLY A 78 -6.88 -6.92 -1.44
CA GLY A 78 -7.87 -6.61 -2.46
C GLY A 78 -8.52 -5.21 -2.31
N SER A 79 -7.90 -4.32 -1.54
CA SER A 79 -8.43 -2.98 -1.25
C SER A 79 -7.93 -1.92 -2.23
N ALA A 80 -7.74 -2.28 -3.49
CA ALA A 80 -7.33 -1.35 -4.52
C ALA A 80 -8.53 -0.50 -4.96
N HIS A 81 -8.41 0.81 -4.78
CA HIS A 81 -9.39 1.78 -5.25
C HIS A 81 -9.00 2.24 -6.66
N SER A 82 -9.50 1.58 -7.67
CA SER A 82 -9.22 1.97 -9.05
C SER A 82 -10.50 2.47 -9.71
N ARG A 83 -10.78 3.77 -9.57
CA ARG A 83 -11.75 4.51 -10.37
C ARG A 83 -13.10 3.82 -10.61
N ASN A 84 -13.67 3.18 -9.58
CA ASN A 84 -14.95 2.46 -9.65
C ASN A 84 -14.96 1.23 -10.58
N LEU A 85 -13.80 0.68 -10.93
CA LEU A 85 -13.72 -0.59 -11.66
C LEU A 85 -14.04 -1.74 -10.70
N ILE A 86 -15.25 -2.28 -10.80
CA ILE A 86 -15.81 -3.26 -9.86
C ILE A 86 -15.03 -4.58 -9.80
N TYR A 87 -14.28 -4.93 -10.85
CA TYR A 87 -13.53 -6.19 -10.93
C TYR A 87 -12.13 -6.10 -10.31
N VAL A 88 -11.61 -4.90 -10.01
CA VAL A 88 -10.21 -4.73 -9.58
C VAL A 88 -9.96 -5.39 -8.22
N SER A 89 -10.87 -5.24 -7.27
CA SER A 89 -10.74 -5.92 -5.96
C SER A 89 -10.68 -7.44 -6.10
N ALA A 90 -11.58 -8.02 -6.90
CA ALA A 90 -11.58 -9.47 -7.16
C ALA A 90 -10.30 -9.93 -7.89
N LEU A 91 -9.81 -9.14 -8.85
CA LEU A 91 -8.56 -9.42 -9.55
C LEU A 91 -7.36 -9.41 -8.59
N MET A 92 -7.29 -8.43 -7.68
CA MET A 92 -6.23 -8.36 -6.66
C MET A 92 -6.26 -9.57 -5.73
N GLN A 93 -7.44 -9.95 -5.23
CA GLN A 93 -7.59 -11.12 -4.36
C GLN A 93 -7.22 -12.42 -5.07
N HIS A 94 -7.50 -12.52 -6.37
CA HIS A 94 -7.11 -13.66 -7.17
C HIS A 94 -5.59 -13.71 -7.44
N TYR A 95 -4.98 -12.56 -7.67
CA TYR A 95 -3.53 -12.46 -7.93
C TYR A 95 -2.70 -12.68 -6.67
N PHE A 96 -3.07 -12.02 -5.57
CA PHE A 96 -2.33 -12.06 -4.31
C PHE A 96 -2.77 -13.22 -3.42
N THR A 97 -2.42 -14.44 -3.82
CA THR A 97 -2.49 -15.60 -2.91
C THR A 97 -1.52 -15.41 -1.74
N PRO A 98 -1.68 -16.12 -0.61
CA PRO A 98 -0.72 -16.08 0.49
C PRO A 98 0.73 -16.29 0.05
N GLU A 99 0.97 -17.23 -0.87
CA GLU A 99 2.30 -17.53 -1.44
C GLU A 99 2.83 -16.33 -2.22
N ARG A 100 2.00 -15.72 -3.07
CA ARG A 100 2.39 -14.54 -3.86
C ARG A 100 2.68 -13.32 -2.97
N ILE A 101 1.94 -13.16 -1.87
CA ILE A 101 2.23 -12.11 -0.90
C ILE A 101 3.60 -12.36 -0.27
N MET A 102 3.89 -13.59 0.18
CA MET A 102 5.20 -13.93 0.76
C MET A 102 6.34 -13.75 -0.24
N ASP A 103 6.17 -14.14 -1.52
CA ASP A 103 7.15 -13.90 -2.59
C ASP A 103 7.43 -12.40 -2.77
N THR A 104 6.37 -11.58 -2.73
CA THR A 104 6.49 -10.12 -2.86
C THR A 104 7.22 -9.51 -1.66
N LEU A 105 6.94 -9.96 -0.44
CA LEU A 105 7.63 -9.50 0.77
C LEU A 105 9.11 -9.89 0.76
N GLU A 106 9.44 -11.10 0.35
CA GLU A 106 10.82 -11.55 0.20
C GLU A 106 11.58 -10.72 -0.83
N LEU A 107 10.93 -10.42 -1.97
CA LEU A 107 11.50 -9.54 -2.99
C LEU A 107 11.70 -8.11 -2.48
N CYS A 108 10.78 -7.60 -1.64
CA CYS A 108 10.92 -6.30 -0.96
C CYS A 108 12.17 -6.29 -0.07
N GLU A 109 12.34 -7.29 0.80
CA GLU A 109 13.51 -7.38 1.68
C GLU A 109 14.82 -7.51 0.89
N ALA A 110 14.83 -8.38 -0.14
CA ALA A 110 15.97 -8.54 -1.04
C ALA A 110 16.31 -7.26 -1.83
N SER A 111 15.34 -6.36 -2.01
CA SER A 111 15.51 -5.07 -2.67
C SER A 111 15.81 -3.91 -1.70
N GLY A 112 15.94 -4.18 -0.39
CA GLY A 112 16.28 -3.19 0.63
C GLY A 112 15.08 -2.49 1.28
N ILE A 113 13.85 -2.91 0.99
CA ILE A 113 12.65 -2.47 1.71
C ILE A 113 12.51 -3.32 2.96
N ASN A 114 12.53 -2.71 4.15
CA ASN A 114 12.49 -3.42 5.42
C ASN A 114 11.20 -3.22 6.22
N ALA A 115 10.20 -2.56 5.65
CA ALA A 115 8.93 -2.32 6.30
C ALA A 115 7.76 -2.48 5.33
N VAL A 116 6.62 -2.92 5.88
CA VAL A 116 5.35 -3.04 5.16
C VAL A 116 4.22 -2.44 5.99
N VAL A 117 3.34 -1.67 5.34
CA VAL A 117 2.08 -1.20 5.94
C VAL A 117 0.96 -2.13 5.49
N MET A 118 0.36 -2.86 6.42
CA MET A 118 -0.77 -3.75 6.13
C MET A 118 -1.86 -3.63 7.21
N ARG A 119 -3.11 -3.87 6.79
CA ARG A 119 -4.26 -3.89 7.69
C ARG A 119 -4.15 -5.02 8.72
N CYS A 120 -4.68 -4.77 9.92
CA CYS A 120 -4.75 -5.77 10.96
C CYS A 120 -6.02 -6.60 10.82
N ASP A 121 -5.92 -7.75 10.18
CA ASP A 121 -6.98 -8.78 10.09
C ASP A 121 -6.36 -10.19 10.09
N GLN A 122 -7.21 -11.20 10.23
CA GLN A 122 -6.79 -12.60 10.37
C GLN A 122 -6.03 -13.12 9.14
N HIS A 123 -6.42 -12.68 7.93
CA HIS A 123 -5.74 -13.07 6.70
C HIS A 123 -4.28 -12.57 6.69
N ILE A 124 -4.08 -11.28 6.92
CA ILE A 124 -2.74 -10.66 6.93
C ILE A 124 -1.88 -11.21 8.07
N ILE A 125 -2.46 -11.39 9.26
CA ILE A 125 -1.77 -12.00 10.41
C ILE A 125 -1.32 -13.41 10.06
N GLY A 126 -2.19 -14.21 9.44
CA GLY A 126 -1.86 -15.56 9.00
C GLY A 126 -0.70 -15.60 8.01
N VAL A 127 -0.74 -14.72 6.99
CA VAL A 127 0.34 -14.61 6.00
C VAL A 127 1.66 -14.18 6.62
N LEU A 128 1.65 -13.15 7.49
CA LEU A 128 2.87 -12.67 8.16
C LEU A 128 3.49 -13.72 9.07
N ASN A 129 2.67 -14.45 9.83
CA ASN A 129 3.15 -15.52 10.69
C ASN A 129 3.76 -16.68 9.88
N ARG A 130 3.14 -17.05 8.77
CA ARG A 130 3.71 -18.02 7.82
C ARG A 130 5.02 -17.50 7.23
N TYR A 131 5.06 -16.25 6.78
CA TYR A 131 6.25 -15.64 6.20
C TYR A 131 7.45 -15.66 7.17
N ARG A 132 7.20 -15.27 8.41
CA ARG A 132 8.22 -15.30 9.47
C ARG A 132 8.69 -16.72 9.77
N LYS A 133 7.76 -17.68 9.89
CA LYS A 133 8.04 -19.07 10.26
C LYS A 133 8.64 -19.89 9.12
N GLU A 134 8.09 -19.78 7.92
CA GLU A 134 8.42 -20.66 6.79
C GLU A 134 9.60 -20.12 5.97
N ARG A 135 9.78 -18.78 5.91
CA ARG A 135 10.82 -18.13 5.09
C ARG A 135 11.83 -17.30 5.88
N GLY A 136 11.69 -17.23 7.21
CA GLY A 136 12.58 -16.43 8.06
C GLY A 136 12.48 -14.92 7.81
N GLY A 137 11.35 -14.45 7.25
CA GLY A 137 11.12 -13.05 6.92
C GLY A 137 11.23 -12.13 8.12
N LYS A 138 11.86 -10.97 7.93
CA LYS A 138 12.16 -9.98 8.98
C LYS A 138 11.49 -8.64 8.76
N ILE A 139 10.67 -8.51 7.71
CA ILE A 139 10.01 -7.25 7.36
C ILE A 139 9.21 -6.71 8.54
N GLN A 140 9.41 -5.44 8.87
CA GLN A 140 8.75 -4.76 9.98
C GLN A 140 7.31 -4.43 9.58
N TRP A 141 6.34 -4.91 10.35
CA TRP A 141 4.93 -4.63 10.10
C TRP A 141 4.49 -3.35 10.82
N ILE A 142 4.16 -2.32 10.06
CA ILE A 142 3.45 -1.12 10.51
C ILE A 142 1.95 -1.40 10.36
N ALA A 143 1.29 -1.69 11.47
CA ALA A 143 -0.09 -2.17 11.45
C ALA A 143 -1.10 -1.04 11.30
N GLN A 144 -1.91 -1.11 10.26
CA GLN A 144 -3.09 -0.28 10.08
C GLN A 144 -4.27 -0.90 10.82
N THR A 145 -4.77 -0.21 11.84
CA THR A 145 -5.80 -0.70 12.77
C THR A 145 -7.10 0.07 12.67
N TYR A 146 -8.16 -0.51 13.25
CA TYR A 146 -9.53 0.02 13.22
C TYR A 146 -10.10 0.13 14.64
N PRO A 147 -9.51 0.98 15.51
CA PRO A 147 -10.07 1.24 16.83
C PRO A 147 -11.42 1.96 16.71
N THR A 148 -12.28 1.75 17.70
CA THR A 148 -13.46 2.56 17.89
C THR A 148 -13.25 3.59 19.02
N ALA A 149 -14.25 4.42 19.28
CA ALA A 149 -14.17 5.39 20.37
C ALA A 149 -14.05 4.73 21.75
N SER A 150 -14.48 3.46 21.90
CA SER A 150 -14.51 2.71 23.16
C SER A 150 -13.61 1.49 23.19
N GLU A 151 -13.13 0.98 22.03
CA GLU A 151 -12.45 -0.30 21.96
C GLU A 151 -11.11 -0.25 21.23
N LEU A 152 -10.12 -0.88 21.82
CA LEU A 152 -8.77 -1.06 21.26
C LEU A 152 -8.47 -2.51 20.86
N THR A 153 -9.48 -3.34 20.71
CA THR A 153 -9.34 -4.79 20.43
C THR A 153 -8.46 -5.04 19.20
N ASN A 154 -8.68 -4.28 18.11
CA ASN A 154 -7.89 -4.43 16.89
C ASN A 154 -6.45 -3.90 17.06
N VAL A 155 -6.25 -2.87 17.89
CA VAL A 155 -4.90 -2.37 18.24
C VAL A 155 -4.14 -3.43 19.04
N LYS A 156 -4.79 -4.02 20.05
CA LYS A 156 -4.23 -5.13 20.82
C LYS A 156 -3.87 -6.31 19.94
N LEU A 157 -4.77 -6.70 19.03
CA LEU A 157 -4.53 -7.79 18.09
C LEU A 157 -3.26 -7.58 17.25
N ALA A 158 -3.02 -6.35 16.77
CA ALA A 158 -1.81 -6.01 16.03
C ALA A 158 -0.54 -6.18 16.88
N ILE A 159 -0.59 -5.70 18.12
CA ILE A 159 0.52 -5.79 19.09
C ILE A 159 0.84 -7.25 19.40
N ASP A 160 -0.17 -8.05 19.72
CA ASP A 160 -0.02 -9.47 20.09
C ASP A 160 0.53 -10.31 18.92
N ASN A 161 0.39 -9.84 17.68
CA ASN A 161 0.89 -10.51 16.47
C ASN A 161 2.16 -9.87 15.88
N GLY A 162 2.90 -9.11 16.69
CA GLY A 162 4.24 -8.64 16.36
C GLY A 162 4.27 -7.46 15.38
N ALA A 163 3.33 -6.53 15.49
CA ALA A 163 3.48 -5.22 14.85
C ALA A 163 4.70 -4.50 15.41
N ALA A 164 5.44 -3.79 14.57
CA ALA A 164 6.56 -2.94 14.97
C ALA A 164 6.09 -1.51 15.29
N ALA A 165 5.05 -1.05 14.60
CA ALA A 165 4.37 0.22 14.84
C ALA A 165 2.87 0.05 14.56
N VAL A 166 2.05 0.91 15.14
CA VAL A 166 0.58 0.83 15.00
C VAL A 166 0.01 2.22 14.77
N PHE A 167 -0.98 2.31 13.88
CA PHE A 167 -1.74 3.55 13.66
C PHE A 167 -3.21 3.25 13.29
N PRO A 168 -4.16 4.12 13.68
CA PRO A 168 -5.53 4.07 13.17
C PRO A 168 -5.56 4.34 11.67
N GLN A 169 -6.34 3.56 10.92
CA GLN A 169 -6.54 3.75 9.48
C GLN A 169 -7.00 5.19 9.18
N GLY A 170 -6.58 5.74 8.04
CA GLY A 170 -6.81 7.16 7.73
C GLY A 170 -8.25 7.63 7.88
N GLY A 171 -9.21 6.86 7.35
CA GLY A 171 -10.64 7.19 7.50
C GLY A 171 -11.15 7.06 8.94
N VAL A 172 -10.57 6.14 9.73
CA VAL A 172 -10.89 6.02 11.16
C VAL A 172 -10.37 7.24 11.94
N GLY A 173 -9.12 7.67 11.65
CA GLY A 173 -8.58 8.89 12.22
C GLY A 173 -9.44 10.11 11.91
N ASP A 174 -9.80 10.29 10.64
CA ASP A 174 -10.63 11.39 10.18
C ASP A 174 -12.05 11.35 10.84
N GLN A 175 -12.64 10.17 10.93
CA GLN A 175 -13.96 9.99 11.56
C GLN A 175 -13.93 10.31 13.06
N LEU A 176 -12.90 9.87 13.79
CA LEU A 176 -12.78 10.16 15.23
C LEU A 176 -12.60 11.66 15.48
N VAL A 177 -11.81 12.35 14.67
CA VAL A 177 -11.61 13.80 14.78
C VAL A 177 -12.91 14.55 14.45
N SER A 178 -13.57 14.23 13.35
CA SER A 178 -14.83 14.87 12.97
C SER A 178 -15.97 14.66 13.99
N ALA A 179 -15.93 13.55 14.72
CA ALA A 179 -16.85 13.25 15.83
C ALA A 179 -16.42 13.87 17.16
N GLY A 180 -15.37 14.68 17.21
CA GLY A 180 -14.84 15.27 18.45
C GLY A 180 -14.19 14.27 19.41
N ARG A 181 -13.80 13.09 18.93
CA ARG A 181 -13.27 11.98 19.73
C ARG A 181 -11.73 11.89 19.71
N LEU A 182 -11.06 13.03 19.87
CA LEU A 182 -9.61 13.10 20.03
C LEU A 182 -9.11 12.30 21.24
N ASP A 183 -9.93 12.16 22.29
CA ASP A 183 -9.67 11.31 23.45
C ASP A 183 -9.38 9.85 23.04
N ALA A 184 -10.10 9.34 22.04
CA ALA A 184 -9.90 7.98 21.54
C ALA A 184 -8.53 7.83 20.84
N LEU A 185 -8.12 8.82 20.05
CA LEU A 185 -6.76 8.83 19.44
C LEU A 185 -5.67 8.90 20.50
N GLY A 186 -5.86 9.72 21.54
CA GLY A 186 -4.96 9.79 22.68
C GLY A 186 -4.81 8.44 23.40
N LYS A 187 -5.92 7.72 23.59
CA LYS A 187 -5.93 6.36 24.18
C LYS A 187 -5.16 5.36 23.31
N VAL A 188 -5.33 5.42 21.98
CA VAL A 188 -4.54 4.57 21.05
C VAL A 188 -3.05 4.83 21.19
N ILE A 189 -2.64 6.10 21.15
CA ILE A 189 -1.22 6.49 21.29
C ILE A 189 -0.66 5.99 22.62
N ALA A 190 -1.35 6.24 23.72
CA ALA A 190 -0.92 5.82 25.04
C ALA A 190 -0.80 4.29 25.14
N PHE A 191 -1.81 3.55 24.66
CA PHE A 191 -1.81 2.09 24.70
C PHE A 191 -0.67 1.48 23.89
N VAL A 192 -0.44 1.96 22.67
CA VAL A 192 0.64 1.48 21.79
C VAL A 192 2.00 1.74 22.43
N ARG A 193 2.22 2.94 23.01
CA ARG A 193 3.47 3.30 23.69
C ARG A 193 3.71 2.52 24.97
N GLN A 194 2.68 2.22 25.76
CA GLN A 194 2.76 1.37 26.96
C GLN A 194 3.27 -0.04 26.62
N ASN A 195 3.02 -0.50 25.37
CA ASN A 195 3.55 -1.75 24.84
C ASN A 195 4.92 -1.59 24.15
N GLY A 196 5.56 -0.45 24.26
CA GLY A 196 6.92 -0.20 23.76
C GLY A 196 7.01 0.04 22.24
N LEU A 197 5.89 0.25 21.55
CA LEU A 197 5.81 0.41 20.11
C LEU A 197 5.63 1.88 19.69
N ALA A 198 5.99 2.19 18.44
CA ALA A 198 5.75 3.50 17.85
C ALA A 198 4.26 3.65 17.48
N ALA A 199 3.65 4.76 17.90
CA ALA A 199 2.25 5.09 17.69
C ALA A 199 2.08 6.17 16.64
N GLY A 200 1.39 5.88 15.55
CA GLY A 200 1.09 6.85 14.50
C GLY A 200 -0.36 7.31 14.46
N ILE A 201 -0.63 8.31 13.64
CA ILE A 201 -1.97 8.76 13.26
C ILE A 201 -2.11 8.72 11.74
N GLY A 202 -3.13 7.98 11.26
CA GLY A 202 -3.51 7.94 9.85
C GLY A 202 -4.58 9.00 9.53
N SER A 203 -4.48 9.63 8.34
CA SER A 203 -5.49 10.58 7.88
C SER A 203 -5.52 10.75 6.36
N HIS A 204 -6.71 11.06 5.85
CA HIS A 204 -6.91 11.62 4.51
C HIS A 204 -7.14 13.13 4.60
N SER A 205 -7.89 13.60 5.61
CA SER A 205 -8.09 15.03 5.87
C SER A 205 -6.85 15.66 6.50
N LEU A 206 -6.61 16.92 6.18
CA LEU A 206 -5.59 17.74 6.85
C LEU A 206 -6.07 18.23 8.23
N ASP A 207 -7.38 18.22 8.48
CA ASP A 207 -7.94 18.60 9.77
C ASP A 207 -7.51 17.66 10.89
N THR A 208 -7.30 16.38 10.56
CA THR A 208 -6.86 15.38 11.55
C THR A 208 -5.49 15.71 12.13
N PRO A 209 -4.40 15.86 11.36
CA PRO A 209 -3.12 16.24 11.95
C PRO A 209 -3.14 17.64 12.56
N LYS A 210 -3.91 18.60 12.02
CA LYS A 210 -4.11 19.92 12.63
C LYS A 210 -4.70 19.80 14.04
N ALA A 211 -5.78 19.05 14.19
CA ALA A 211 -6.42 18.83 15.49
C ALA A 211 -5.50 18.09 16.47
N VAL A 212 -4.78 17.06 16.01
CA VAL A 212 -3.83 16.29 16.82
C VAL A 212 -2.69 17.17 17.36
N GLU A 213 -2.10 18.03 16.53
CA GLU A 213 -1.06 18.98 16.95
C GLU A 213 -1.61 20.06 17.92
N GLN A 214 -2.78 20.63 17.61
CA GLN A 214 -3.43 21.63 18.48
C GLN A 214 -3.73 21.12 19.87
N HIS A 215 -4.06 19.81 20.01
CA HIS A 215 -4.35 19.19 21.29
C HIS A 215 -3.12 18.52 21.94
N GLY A 216 -1.96 18.62 21.35
CA GLY A 216 -0.72 18.12 21.92
C GLY A 216 -0.64 16.61 22.07
N LEU A 217 -1.34 15.82 21.23
CA LEU A 217 -1.33 14.35 21.33
C LEU A 217 0.02 13.72 20.96
N ALA A 218 0.85 14.41 20.22
CA ALA A 218 2.24 14.08 19.92
C ALA A 218 2.49 12.61 19.50
N PRO A 219 1.91 12.11 18.36
CA PRO A 219 2.22 10.77 17.86
C PRO A 219 3.70 10.64 17.47
N ASP A 220 4.18 9.41 17.25
CA ASP A 220 5.56 9.19 16.81
C ASP A 220 5.72 9.40 15.29
N PHE A 221 4.63 9.33 14.51
CA PHE A 221 4.60 9.64 13.09
C PHE A 221 3.18 9.95 12.60
N TYR A 222 3.11 10.61 11.44
CA TYR A 222 1.87 10.78 10.67
C TYR A 222 1.87 9.92 9.41
N PHE A 223 0.76 9.22 9.17
CA PHE A 223 0.49 8.50 7.94
C PHE A 223 -0.58 9.28 7.15
N LYS A 224 -0.14 10.20 6.29
CA LYS A 224 -1.00 11.21 5.64
C LYS A 224 -1.04 11.03 4.13
N THR A 225 -2.25 11.02 3.55
CA THR A 225 -2.44 11.01 2.09
C THR A 225 -1.75 12.20 1.44
N PHE A 226 -1.09 11.94 0.31
CA PHE A 226 -0.46 12.97 -0.49
C PHE A 226 -0.38 12.56 -1.96
N ASN A 227 -0.90 13.38 -2.87
CA ASN A 227 -0.70 13.25 -4.31
C ASN A 227 -1.09 14.54 -5.03
N GLY A 228 -0.63 14.70 -6.28
CA GLY A 228 -0.90 15.87 -7.12
C GLY A 228 -2.19 15.81 -7.95
N VAL A 229 -3.08 14.83 -7.72
CA VAL A 229 -4.28 14.61 -8.54
C VAL A 229 -5.59 14.63 -7.74
N GLY A 230 -5.56 15.13 -6.51
CA GLY A 230 -6.74 15.26 -5.65
C GLY A 230 -7.37 13.94 -5.18
N TYR A 231 -6.68 12.82 -5.34
CA TYR A 231 -7.23 11.52 -4.94
C TYR A 231 -7.20 11.34 -3.43
N ASN A 232 -8.35 11.56 -2.78
CA ASN A 232 -8.48 11.59 -1.31
C ASN A 232 -7.39 12.43 -0.63
N SER A 233 -7.01 13.55 -1.24
CA SER A 233 -5.93 14.42 -0.80
C SER A 233 -6.33 15.89 -1.06
N GLN A 234 -5.92 16.77 -0.18
CA GLN A 234 -5.98 18.22 -0.40
C GLN A 234 -4.86 18.64 -1.35
N GLU A 235 -4.84 19.93 -1.68
CA GLU A 235 -3.79 20.53 -2.50
C GLU A 235 -2.39 20.25 -1.90
N PRO A 236 -1.42 19.82 -2.72
CA PRO A 236 -0.09 19.46 -2.25
C PRO A 236 0.61 20.56 -1.46
N ARG A 237 0.44 21.82 -1.86
CA ARG A 237 1.04 22.97 -1.17
C ARG A 237 0.45 23.15 0.22
N GLU A 238 -0.86 23.07 0.37
CA GLU A 238 -1.52 23.20 1.66
C GLU A 238 -1.03 22.15 2.66
N ILE A 239 -0.91 20.88 2.20
CA ILE A 239 -0.36 19.79 3.02
C ILE A 239 1.09 20.07 3.39
N ALA A 240 1.93 20.42 2.40
CA ALA A 240 3.34 20.66 2.62
C ALA A 240 3.58 21.82 3.59
N ASP A 241 2.83 22.94 3.45
CA ASP A 241 2.96 24.11 4.30
C ASP A 241 2.59 23.79 5.76
N PHE A 242 1.54 23.01 5.99
CA PHE A 242 1.24 22.54 7.32
C PHE A 242 2.31 21.57 7.84
N MET A 243 2.71 20.58 7.04
CA MET A 243 3.69 19.56 7.48
C MET A 243 5.09 20.17 7.74
N LYS A 244 5.41 21.35 7.22
CA LYS A 244 6.63 22.09 7.61
C LYS A 244 6.65 22.44 9.10
N THR A 245 5.50 22.70 9.69
CA THR A 245 5.36 23.06 11.11
C THR A 245 5.41 21.83 12.02
N VAL A 246 5.21 20.62 11.47
CA VAL A 246 5.16 19.36 12.22
C VAL A 246 6.57 18.79 12.39
N GLU A 247 6.97 18.48 13.61
CA GLU A 247 8.29 17.92 13.91
C GLU A 247 8.32 16.38 13.90
N ARG A 248 7.21 15.73 13.65
CA ARG A 248 7.10 14.26 13.57
C ARG A 248 7.38 13.76 12.17
N PRO A 249 7.95 12.54 12.00
CA PRO A 249 8.07 11.91 10.71
C PRO A 249 6.74 11.82 9.96
N TRP A 250 6.79 12.04 8.66
CA TRP A 250 5.64 11.95 7.77
C TRP A 250 5.83 10.82 6.75
N ILE A 251 4.95 9.81 6.82
CA ILE A 251 4.81 8.77 5.82
C ILE A 251 3.72 9.22 4.83
N ALA A 252 4.11 9.54 3.60
CA ALA A 252 3.16 9.87 2.55
C ALA A 252 2.62 8.59 1.90
N PHE A 253 1.31 8.49 1.73
CA PHE A 253 0.66 7.38 1.04
C PHE A 253 -0.31 7.85 -0.04
N LYS A 254 -0.76 6.95 -0.92
CA LYS A 254 -1.52 7.26 -2.15
C LYS A 254 -0.76 8.18 -3.11
N VAL A 255 0.56 8.21 -3.04
CA VAL A 255 1.43 9.11 -3.81
C VAL A 255 1.32 8.92 -5.33
N LEU A 256 0.84 7.77 -5.78
CA LEU A 256 0.57 7.46 -7.19
C LEU A 256 -0.88 7.73 -7.61
N GLY A 257 -1.73 8.33 -6.74
CA GLY A 257 -3.11 8.67 -7.07
C GLY A 257 -3.92 7.47 -7.61
N ALA A 258 -3.81 6.29 -6.99
CA ALA A 258 -4.39 5.03 -7.47
C ALA A 258 -3.91 4.60 -8.88
N GLY A 259 -2.64 4.81 -9.17
CA GLY A 259 -2.00 4.39 -10.43
C GLY A 259 -2.16 5.37 -11.58
N VAL A 260 -2.62 6.59 -11.33
CA VAL A 260 -2.75 7.66 -12.34
C VAL A 260 -1.42 8.39 -12.55
N VAL A 261 -0.65 8.53 -11.49
CA VAL A 261 0.63 9.25 -11.47
C VAL A 261 1.77 8.27 -11.71
N LYS A 262 2.69 8.62 -12.60
CA LYS A 262 3.88 7.80 -12.83
C LYS A 262 4.75 7.76 -11.57
N PRO A 263 5.40 6.63 -11.24
CA PRO A 263 6.18 6.48 -10.01
C PRO A 263 7.21 7.59 -9.79
N ARG A 264 8.03 7.90 -10.79
CA ARG A 264 9.05 8.97 -10.67
C ARG A 264 8.45 10.31 -10.27
N ASP A 265 7.33 10.70 -10.89
CA ASP A 265 6.69 12.00 -10.67
C ASP A 265 6.06 12.05 -9.26
N GLY A 266 5.32 10.99 -8.88
CA GLY A 266 4.69 10.90 -7.56
C GLY A 266 5.71 10.85 -6.42
N PHE A 267 6.79 10.09 -6.58
CA PHE A 267 7.84 9.98 -5.56
C PHE A 267 8.63 11.27 -5.45
N SER A 268 9.02 11.89 -6.57
CA SER A 268 9.72 13.17 -6.60
C SER A 268 8.89 14.27 -5.93
N LEU A 269 7.59 14.36 -6.27
CA LEU A 269 6.69 15.34 -5.68
C LEU A 269 6.59 15.14 -4.16
N ALA A 270 6.30 13.93 -3.69
CA ALA A 270 6.11 13.69 -2.27
C ALA A 270 7.39 13.93 -1.44
N LEU A 271 8.53 13.42 -1.91
CA LEU A 271 9.81 13.65 -1.24
C LEU A 271 10.24 15.11 -1.27
N GLY A 272 10.07 15.78 -2.42
CA GLY A 272 10.37 17.21 -2.57
C GLY A 272 9.52 18.10 -1.67
N MET A 273 8.24 17.77 -1.51
CA MET A 273 7.32 18.48 -0.60
C MET A 273 7.54 18.15 0.87
N GLY A 274 8.45 17.24 1.21
CA GLY A 274 8.94 17.05 2.57
C GLY A 274 8.50 15.75 3.24
N ALA A 275 7.89 14.80 2.53
CA ALA A 275 7.62 13.48 3.10
C ALA A 275 8.92 12.79 3.51
N ASP A 276 8.94 12.16 4.68
CA ASP A 276 10.11 11.43 5.17
C ASP A 276 10.16 10.01 4.63
N PHE A 277 8.98 9.42 4.39
CA PHE A 277 8.84 8.07 3.86
C PHE A 277 7.71 8.02 2.83
N LEU A 278 7.82 7.08 1.90
CA LEU A 278 6.77 6.77 0.93
C LEU A 278 6.19 5.39 1.22
N THR A 279 4.87 5.26 1.25
CA THR A 279 4.20 3.96 1.24
C THR A 279 3.51 3.76 -0.11
N VAL A 280 3.90 2.68 -0.79
CA VAL A 280 3.46 2.38 -2.15
C VAL A 280 2.99 0.93 -2.24
N GLY A 281 1.75 0.72 -2.69
CA GLY A 281 1.29 -0.61 -3.09
C GLY A 281 1.99 -1.02 -4.38
N MET A 282 2.66 -2.16 -4.35
CA MET A 282 3.44 -2.67 -5.47
C MET A 282 3.05 -4.12 -5.79
N PHE A 283 2.96 -4.43 -7.07
CA PHE A 283 3.08 -5.81 -7.52
C PHE A 283 4.55 -6.25 -7.46
N ASP A 284 4.79 -7.54 -7.38
CA ASP A 284 6.13 -8.12 -7.38
C ASP A 284 7.01 -7.59 -8.53
N PHE A 285 6.48 -7.50 -9.75
CA PHE A 285 7.20 -6.99 -10.91
C PHE A 285 7.55 -5.48 -10.83
N GLN A 286 6.90 -4.70 -9.95
CA GLN A 286 7.15 -3.27 -9.77
C GLN A 286 8.23 -2.98 -8.70
N VAL A 287 8.43 -3.88 -7.75
CA VAL A 287 9.29 -3.64 -6.57
C VAL A 287 10.68 -3.14 -6.95
N LYS A 288 11.37 -3.84 -7.87
CA LYS A 288 12.75 -3.47 -8.26
C LYS A 288 12.81 -2.12 -8.97
N GLU A 289 11.80 -1.80 -9.78
CA GLU A 289 11.75 -0.53 -10.50
C GLU A 289 11.49 0.64 -9.55
N ASP A 290 10.52 0.51 -8.67
CA ASP A 290 10.19 1.54 -7.68
C ASP A 290 11.39 1.81 -6.74
N VAL A 291 12.10 0.75 -6.32
CA VAL A 291 13.34 0.87 -5.54
C VAL A 291 14.41 1.65 -6.29
N LYS A 292 14.64 1.34 -7.58
CA LYS A 292 15.61 2.09 -8.41
C LYS A 292 15.26 3.56 -8.54
N ILE A 293 13.96 3.87 -8.74
CA ILE A 293 13.49 5.25 -8.85
C ILE A 293 13.74 6.00 -7.54
N VAL A 294 13.33 5.43 -6.39
CA VAL A 294 13.54 6.08 -5.08
C VAL A 294 15.03 6.22 -4.76
N ALA A 295 15.84 5.19 -5.01
CA ALA A 295 17.28 5.25 -4.78
C ALA A 295 17.95 6.36 -5.62
N ALA A 296 17.55 6.50 -6.89
CA ALA A 296 18.07 7.57 -7.77
C ALA A 296 17.64 8.96 -7.29
N LEU A 297 16.39 9.15 -6.86
CA LEU A 297 15.91 10.41 -6.31
C LEU A 297 16.65 10.81 -5.03
N LEU A 298 16.92 9.85 -4.15
CA LEU A 298 17.61 10.09 -2.87
C LEU A 298 19.14 10.26 -3.02
N ALA A 299 19.72 9.78 -4.11
CA ALA A 299 21.15 9.97 -4.44
C ALA A 299 21.41 11.27 -5.20
N GLY A 300 20.39 11.90 -5.77
CA GLY A 300 20.49 13.16 -6.51
C GLY A 300 20.26 14.39 -5.62
N ASP A 301 20.29 15.56 -6.25
CA ASP A 301 20.05 16.86 -5.58
C ASP A 301 18.55 17.11 -5.36
N LEU A 302 17.93 16.26 -4.56
CA LEU A 302 16.51 16.39 -4.22
C LEU A 302 16.31 17.65 -3.35
N GLN A 303 15.75 18.69 -3.95
CA GLN A 303 15.36 19.90 -3.23
C GLN A 303 14.11 19.62 -2.39
N ARG A 304 14.25 19.68 -1.07
CA ARG A 304 13.18 19.43 -0.11
C ARG A 304 12.68 20.71 0.52
N GLN A 305 11.36 20.86 0.60
CA GLN A 305 10.73 22.00 1.28
C GLN A 305 10.74 21.89 2.81
N ARG A 306 11.11 20.74 3.35
CA ARG A 306 11.16 20.43 4.78
C ARG A 306 12.40 19.57 5.05
N PRO A 307 13.17 19.84 6.12
CA PRO A 307 14.27 18.96 6.52
C PRO A 307 13.73 17.58 6.88
N TRP A 308 14.59 16.57 6.82
CA TRP A 308 14.25 15.24 7.32
C TRP A 308 13.94 15.30 8.82
N ARG A 309 12.84 14.64 9.23
CA ARG A 309 12.42 14.53 10.63
C ARG A 309 12.61 13.10 11.17
N SER A 310 13.37 12.31 10.47
CA SER A 310 13.55 10.89 10.76
C SER A 310 15.00 10.43 10.59
#